data_59d27a9ba93129c167cfe7f81b3dad93
#
_entry.id   59d27a9ba93129c167cfe7f81b3dad93
#
_cell.length_a   1.000
_cell.length_b   1.000
_cell.length_c   1.000
_cell.angle_alpha   90.00
_cell.angle_beta   90.00
_cell.angle_gamma   90.00
#
_symmetry.space_group_name_H-M   'P 1'
#
loop_
_entity.id
_entity.type
_entity.pdbx_description
1 polymer ?
#
loop_
_entity_poly.entity_id
_entity_poly.type
_entity_poly.pdbx_seq_one_letter_code
_entity_poly.pdbx_strand_id
1 'polypeptide(L)'
;EKLADELNGIAYRGRAENSRDTDNLIKFTMEKFGRIDSLLIHVGGPPKGDLLEISEDDWKKANEMVLMPVIRLSKLITPIMQSQGGGSIVNITTFSVFEPSLMFPTSSVYRVGVSSYTKLYSDRYGPENIRMNCLLPGFTDSLDLPEELSQMSVFKRFARVEEQAKTAAFLLSNDSSYITGQSIRVDGGVTRHI
;
A
#
# COMPACT_ATOMS: atom_id res chain seq x y z
N GLU A 1 0.39 -7.51 19.05
CA GLU A 1 1.42 -8.09 19.95
C GLU A 1 1.64 -9.58 19.60
N LYS A 2 0.66 -10.45 19.73
CA LYS A 2 0.80 -11.92 19.47
C LYS A 2 1.52 -12.25 18.15
N LEU A 3 1.14 -11.61 17.02
CA LEU A 3 1.78 -11.83 15.73
C LEU A 3 3.25 -11.35 15.73
N ALA A 4 3.55 -10.25 16.41
CA ALA A 4 4.92 -9.75 16.51
C ALA A 4 5.80 -10.75 17.28
N ASP A 5 5.27 -11.32 18.36
CA ASP A 5 5.98 -12.34 19.16
C ASP A 5 6.25 -13.61 18.32
N GLU A 6 5.25 -14.08 17.56
CA GLU A 6 5.39 -15.25 16.66
C GLU A 6 6.44 -15.04 15.57
N LEU A 7 6.64 -13.78 15.14
CA LEU A 7 7.59 -13.41 14.08
C LEU A 7 8.94 -12.90 14.62
N ASN A 8 9.17 -12.94 15.93
CA ASN A 8 10.33 -12.31 16.60
C ASN A 8 10.44 -10.81 16.23
N GLY A 9 9.32 -10.16 16.02
CA GLY A 9 9.20 -8.76 15.65
C GLY A 9 8.83 -7.87 16.82
N ILE A 10 8.41 -6.66 16.50
CA ILE A 10 7.85 -5.69 17.45
C ILE A 10 6.51 -5.17 16.95
N ALA A 11 5.65 -4.75 17.86
CA ALA A 11 4.39 -4.09 17.53
C ALA A 11 4.36 -2.69 18.15
N TYR A 12 3.96 -1.72 17.34
CA TYR A 12 3.69 -0.35 17.78
C TYR A 12 2.20 -0.04 17.58
N ARG A 13 1.53 0.40 18.64
CA ARG A 13 0.11 0.78 18.57
C ARG A 13 -0.03 2.22 18.16
N GLY A 14 -0.56 2.48 16.98
CA GLY A 14 -0.78 3.81 16.45
C GLY A 14 -1.72 3.81 15.25
N ARG A 15 -1.91 4.99 14.66
CA ARG A 15 -2.75 5.22 13.48
C ARG A 15 -1.89 5.84 12.38
N ALA A 16 -1.95 5.29 11.19
CA ALA A 16 -1.19 5.80 10.03
C ALA A 16 -1.62 7.24 9.62
N GLU A 17 -2.86 7.62 9.95
CA GLU A 17 -3.39 8.97 9.73
C GLU A 17 -2.78 10.02 10.69
N ASN A 18 -2.23 9.58 11.80
CA ASN A 18 -1.63 10.46 12.80
C ASN A 18 -0.13 10.63 12.56
N SER A 19 0.30 11.85 12.28
CA SER A 19 1.72 12.13 11.99
C SER A 19 2.65 11.79 13.16
N ARG A 20 2.22 12.04 14.40
CA ARG A 20 3.01 11.69 15.60
C ARG A 20 3.19 10.19 15.74
N ASP A 21 2.15 9.40 15.43
CA ASP A 21 2.24 7.94 15.51
C ASP A 21 3.20 7.39 14.44
N THR A 22 3.17 7.95 13.23
CA THR A 22 4.11 7.55 12.17
C THR A 22 5.56 7.92 12.53
N ASP A 23 5.79 9.12 13.07
CA ASP A 23 7.11 9.54 13.57
C ASP A 23 7.64 8.58 14.66
N ASN A 24 6.79 8.27 15.63
CA ASN A 24 7.14 7.36 16.72
C ASN A 24 7.37 5.94 16.26
N LEU A 25 6.59 5.43 15.29
CA LEU A 25 6.81 4.11 14.70
C LEU A 25 8.21 4.00 14.08
N ILE A 26 8.63 5.01 13.30
CA ILE A 26 9.95 5.00 12.67
C ILE A 26 11.06 5.08 13.73
N LYS A 27 10.94 5.97 14.74
CA LYS A 27 11.89 6.06 15.85
C LYS A 27 12.01 4.72 16.59
N PHE A 28 10.88 4.14 16.98
CA PHE A 28 10.82 2.86 17.69
C PHE A 28 11.49 1.73 16.89
N THR A 29 11.27 1.70 15.56
CA THR A 29 11.90 0.72 14.68
C THR A 29 13.41 0.93 14.61
N MET A 30 13.86 2.17 14.46
CA MET A 30 15.28 2.50 14.41
C MET A 30 15.99 2.22 15.74
N GLU A 31 15.36 2.52 16.87
CA GLU A 31 15.91 2.20 18.21
C GLU A 31 16.10 0.68 18.39
N LYS A 32 15.18 -0.12 17.84
CA LYS A 32 15.22 -1.58 18.00
C LYS A 32 16.16 -2.28 17.04
N PHE A 33 16.16 -1.87 15.76
CA PHE A 33 16.86 -2.59 14.68
C PHE A 33 18.01 -1.81 14.05
N GLY A 34 18.09 -0.49 14.25
CA GLY A 34 19.14 0.37 13.72
C GLY A 34 19.05 0.61 12.21
N ARG A 35 18.06 0.01 11.51
CA ARG A 35 17.88 0.11 10.06
C ARG A 35 16.44 -0.16 9.61
N ILE A 36 16.10 0.31 8.40
CA ILE A 36 14.84 0.02 7.72
C ILE A 36 15.15 -0.27 6.24
N ASP A 37 15.11 -1.52 5.83
CA ASP A 37 15.41 -1.95 4.46
C ASP A 37 14.17 -1.95 3.56
N SER A 38 13.02 -2.20 4.16
CA SER A 38 11.76 -2.37 3.43
C SER A 38 10.61 -1.76 4.21
N LEU A 39 9.64 -1.19 3.48
CA LEU A 39 8.41 -0.68 4.05
C LEU A 39 7.22 -1.16 3.22
N LEU A 40 6.29 -1.88 3.87
CA LEU A 40 4.97 -2.17 3.32
C LEU A 40 3.96 -1.19 3.90
N ILE A 41 3.26 -0.44 3.05
CA ILE A 41 2.19 0.47 3.47
C ILE A 41 0.86 -0.15 3.08
N HIS A 42 0.10 -0.56 4.09
CA HIS A 42 -1.26 -1.06 3.94
C HIS A 42 -2.19 -0.22 4.82
N VAL A 43 -3.11 0.49 4.20
CA VAL A 43 -4.07 1.37 4.87
C VAL A 43 -5.48 0.82 4.74
N GLY A 44 -6.35 1.19 5.68
CA GLY A 44 -7.74 0.75 5.71
C GLY A 44 -8.60 1.25 4.55
N GLY A 45 -9.84 0.82 4.52
CA GLY A 45 -10.85 1.29 3.57
C GLY A 45 -11.35 2.69 3.96
N PRO A 46 -11.24 3.69 3.07
CA PRO A 46 -11.80 5.02 3.30
C PRO A 46 -13.33 5.01 3.22
N PRO A 47 -14.01 6.12 3.63
CA PRO A 47 -15.45 6.26 3.52
C PRO A 47 -15.98 5.95 2.11
N LYS A 48 -17.18 5.37 2.05
CA LYS A 48 -17.89 5.04 0.81
C LYS A 48 -19.22 5.80 0.77
N GLY A 49 -19.84 5.89 -0.39
CA GLY A 49 -21.16 6.51 -0.57
C GLY A 49 -21.45 6.74 -2.04
N ASP A 50 -22.64 7.27 -2.35
CA ASP A 50 -22.92 7.80 -3.69
C ASP A 50 -21.99 8.98 -3.98
N LEU A 51 -21.53 9.08 -5.23
CA LEU A 51 -20.43 9.97 -5.63
C LEU A 51 -20.67 11.44 -5.24
N LEU A 52 -21.86 11.95 -5.40
CA LEU A 52 -22.20 13.35 -5.08
C LEU A 52 -22.72 13.55 -3.65
N GLU A 53 -23.00 12.47 -2.92
CA GLU A 53 -23.47 12.52 -1.53
C GLU A 53 -22.33 12.37 -0.52
N ILE A 54 -21.13 11.96 -0.96
CA ILE A 54 -19.95 11.90 -0.08
C ILE A 54 -19.61 13.31 0.37
N SER A 55 -19.61 13.53 1.67
CA SER A 55 -19.32 14.84 2.26
C SER A 55 -17.88 15.28 2.01
N GLU A 56 -17.63 16.60 2.00
CA GLU A 56 -16.25 17.12 1.94
C GLU A 56 -15.37 16.60 3.08
N ASP A 57 -15.94 16.38 4.26
CA ASP A 57 -15.19 15.85 5.41
C ASP A 57 -14.83 14.38 5.21
N ASP A 58 -15.68 13.57 4.57
CA ASP A 58 -15.33 12.20 4.20
C ASP A 58 -14.28 12.17 3.09
N TRP A 59 -14.29 13.10 2.14
CA TRP A 59 -13.22 13.26 1.16
C TRP A 59 -11.89 13.63 1.84
N LYS A 60 -11.87 14.58 2.78
CA LYS A 60 -10.68 14.94 3.56
C LYS A 60 -10.17 13.75 4.38
N LYS A 61 -11.09 13.04 5.06
CA LYS A 61 -10.77 11.84 5.82
C LYS A 61 -10.16 10.74 4.93
N ALA A 62 -10.71 10.52 3.74
CA ALA A 62 -10.18 9.56 2.78
C ALA A 62 -8.74 9.91 2.35
N ASN A 63 -8.46 11.20 2.12
CA ASN A 63 -7.11 11.68 1.85
C ASN A 63 -6.14 11.36 2.99
N GLU A 64 -6.53 11.71 4.23
CA GLU A 64 -5.73 11.44 5.43
C GLU A 64 -5.52 9.94 5.68
N MET A 65 -6.46 9.10 5.28
CA MET A 65 -6.36 7.64 5.45
C MET A 65 -5.52 6.97 4.36
N VAL A 66 -5.53 7.48 3.12
CA VAL A 66 -4.99 6.74 1.96
C VAL A 66 -3.72 7.36 1.41
N LEU A 67 -3.74 8.65 1.06
CA LEU A 67 -2.61 9.30 0.39
C LEU A 67 -1.58 9.85 1.37
N MET A 68 -2.03 10.54 2.40
CA MET A 68 -1.13 11.22 3.34
C MET A 68 -0.19 10.27 4.11
N PRO A 69 -0.59 9.05 4.53
CA PRO A 69 0.34 8.11 5.15
C PRO A 69 1.51 7.72 4.24
N VAL A 70 1.26 7.54 2.95
CA VAL A 70 2.33 7.23 1.97
C VAL A 70 3.33 8.36 1.88
N ILE A 71 2.84 9.61 1.77
CA ILE A 71 3.69 10.81 1.68
C ILE A 71 4.50 11.00 2.98
N ARG A 72 3.87 10.86 4.15
CA ARG A 72 4.53 11.02 5.46
C ARG A 72 5.60 9.96 5.69
N LEU A 73 5.24 8.70 5.53
CA LEU A 73 6.16 7.59 5.76
C LEU A 73 7.34 7.62 4.80
N SER A 74 7.11 7.88 3.51
CA SER A 74 8.21 8.00 2.55
C SER A 74 9.16 9.16 2.91
N LYS A 75 8.63 10.30 3.35
CA LYS A 75 9.45 11.43 3.82
C LYS A 75 10.33 11.06 5.01
N LEU A 76 9.81 10.25 5.95
CA LEU A 76 10.54 9.84 7.15
C LEU A 76 11.62 8.80 6.85
N ILE A 77 11.33 7.82 6.00
CA ILE A 77 12.26 6.71 5.77
C ILE A 77 13.29 6.98 4.67
N THR A 78 13.03 7.89 3.74
CA THR A 78 13.95 8.16 2.63
C THR A 78 15.36 8.52 3.11
N PRO A 79 15.56 9.45 4.07
CA PRO A 79 16.91 9.74 4.59
C PRO A 79 17.61 8.53 5.23
N ILE A 80 16.83 7.65 5.87
CA ILE A 80 17.35 6.42 6.47
C ILE A 80 17.82 5.48 5.36
N MET A 81 16.98 5.21 4.36
CA MET A 81 17.32 4.35 3.22
C MET A 81 18.50 4.91 2.41
N GLN A 82 18.60 6.23 2.22
CA GLN A 82 19.75 6.88 1.60
C GLN A 82 21.04 6.57 2.35
N SER A 83 21.04 6.72 3.69
CA SER A 83 22.21 6.45 4.51
C SER A 83 22.63 4.97 4.53
N GLN A 84 21.72 4.07 4.19
CA GLN A 84 21.92 2.61 4.13
C GLN A 84 22.30 2.10 2.73
N GLY A 85 22.27 2.96 1.70
CA GLY A 85 22.59 2.61 0.31
C GLY A 85 21.41 2.06 -0.49
N GLY A 86 20.19 2.23 0.00
CA GLY A 86 18.96 1.87 -0.73
C GLY A 86 17.87 1.27 0.14
N GLY A 87 16.76 0.91 -0.51
CA GLY A 87 15.60 0.30 0.15
C GLY A 87 14.45 0.02 -0.80
N SER A 88 13.40 -0.61 -0.30
CA SER A 88 12.20 -0.93 -1.08
C SER A 88 10.91 -0.59 -0.35
N ILE A 89 10.00 0.10 -1.05
CA ILE A 89 8.68 0.48 -0.55
C ILE A 89 7.62 -0.15 -1.41
N VAL A 90 6.61 -0.76 -0.78
CA VAL A 90 5.43 -1.29 -1.47
C VAL A 90 4.17 -0.69 -0.86
N ASN A 91 3.37 -0.06 -1.71
CA ASN A 91 2.06 0.49 -1.35
C ASN A 91 0.97 -0.49 -1.76
N ILE A 92 0.17 -0.98 -0.80
CA ILE A 92 -1.02 -1.77 -1.13
C ILE A 92 -2.13 -0.81 -1.56
N THR A 93 -2.52 -0.89 -2.82
CA THR A 93 -3.57 -0.06 -3.41
C THR A 93 -4.80 -0.90 -3.76
N THR A 94 -5.28 -0.86 -4.99
CA THR A 94 -6.45 -1.61 -5.45
C THR A 94 -6.47 -1.70 -6.97
N PHE A 95 -7.09 -2.72 -7.52
CA PHE A 95 -7.33 -2.84 -8.97
C PHE A 95 -8.06 -1.60 -9.56
N SER A 96 -8.89 -0.91 -8.76
CA SER A 96 -9.64 0.28 -9.20
C SER A 96 -8.76 1.51 -9.49
N VAL A 97 -7.45 1.40 -9.36
CA VAL A 97 -6.49 2.38 -9.88
C VAL A 97 -6.56 2.47 -11.41
N PHE A 98 -6.72 1.35 -12.08
CA PHE A 98 -6.83 1.31 -13.54
C PHE A 98 -8.27 1.39 -14.06
N GLU A 99 -9.20 0.80 -13.32
CA GLU A 99 -10.63 0.79 -13.64
C GLU A 99 -11.42 1.33 -12.44
N PRO A 100 -11.58 2.67 -12.33
CA PRO A 100 -12.31 3.28 -11.21
C PRO A 100 -13.71 2.69 -11.06
N SER A 101 -14.12 2.43 -9.82
CA SER A 101 -15.39 1.78 -9.51
C SER A 101 -16.25 2.64 -8.60
N LEU A 102 -17.53 2.75 -8.92
CA LEU A 102 -18.53 3.39 -8.06
C LEU A 102 -18.74 2.65 -6.72
N MET A 103 -18.32 1.40 -6.61
CA MET A 103 -18.29 0.69 -5.33
C MET A 103 -17.30 1.32 -4.32
N PHE A 104 -16.29 2.06 -4.80
CA PHE A 104 -15.19 2.59 -3.98
C PHE A 104 -14.75 3.99 -4.45
N PRO A 105 -15.63 5.01 -4.48
CA PRO A 105 -15.31 6.30 -5.11
C PRO A 105 -14.07 6.97 -4.52
N THR A 106 -14.04 7.16 -3.19
CA THR A 106 -12.91 7.81 -2.51
C THR A 106 -11.62 7.00 -2.62
N SER A 107 -11.73 5.67 -2.51
CA SER A 107 -10.61 4.75 -2.68
C SER A 107 -10.02 4.83 -4.09
N SER A 108 -10.87 4.83 -5.12
CA SER A 108 -10.42 4.95 -6.52
C SER A 108 -9.64 6.25 -6.73
N VAL A 109 -10.15 7.39 -6.27
CA VAL A 109 -9.50 8.70 -6.45
C VAL A 109 -8.14 8.76 -5.74
N TYR A 110 -8.08 8.45 -4.45
CA TYR A 110 -6.83 8.64 -3.70
C TYR A 110 -5.79 7.55 -3.96
N ARG A 111 -6.19 6.33 -4.33
CA ARG A 111 -5.21 5.29 -4.68
C ARG A 111 -4.61 5.49 -6.07
N VAL A 112 -5.31 6.16 -7.00
CA VAL A 112 -4.69 6.69 -8.22
C VAL A 112 -3.63 7.72 -7.86
N GLY A 113 -3.90 8.61 -6.91
CA GLY A 113 -2.92 9.56 -6.36
C GLY A 113 -1.68 8.86 -5.79
N VAL A 114 -1.85 7.76 -5.04
CA VAL A 114 -0.74 6.93 -4.54
C VAL A 114 0.08 6.35 -5.69
N SER A 115 -0.56 5.84 -6.74
CA SER A 115 0.15 5.29 -7.90
C SER A 115 0.94 6.36 -8.66
N SER A 116 0.35 7.54 -8.84
CA SER A 116 1.05 8.70 -9.40
C SER A 116 2.25 9.13 -8.55
N TYR A 117 2.05 9.24 -7.23
CA TYR A 117 3.14 9.55 -6.29
C TYR A 117 4.25 8.50 -6.34
N THR A 118 3.91 7.23 -6.42
CA THR A 118 4.85 6.11 -6.54
C THR A 118 5.76 6.29 -7.77
N LYS A 119 5.21 6.69 -8.90
CA LYS A 119 6.01 6.96 -10.12
C LYS A 119 6.94 8.15 -9.93
N LEU A 120 6.43 9.28 -9.44
CA LEU A 120 7.25 10.47 -9.16
C LEU A 120 8.38 10.18 -8.16
N TYR A 121 8.07 9.39 -7.12
CA TYR A 121 9.04 8.99 -6.12
C TYR A 121 10.16 8.15 -6.73
N SER A 122 9.82 7.16 -7.55
CA SER A 122 10.79 6.28 -8.19
C SER A 122 11.70 7.03 -9.16
N ASP A 123 11.16 8.00 -9.90
CA ASP A 123 11.95 8.83 -10.81
C ASP A 123 12.97 9.69 -10.03
N ARG A 124 12.59 10.17 -8.84
CA ARG A 124 13.46 11.01 -8.01
C ARG A 124 14.50 10.22 -7.23
N TYR A 125 14.14 9.07 -6.66
CA TYR A 125 14.97 8.33 -5.70
C TYR A 125 15.54 7.00 -6.24
N GLY A 126 15.18 6.62 -7.46
CA GLY A 126 15.77 5.47 -8.15
C GLY A 126 17.30 5.53 -8.28
N PRO A 127 17.91 6.70 -8.63
CA PRO A 127 19.37 6.85 -8.65
C PRO A 127 20.06 6.56 -7.30
N GLU A 128 19.31 6.64 -6.20
CA GLU A 128 19.78 6.37 -4.83
C GLU A 128 19.47 4.94 -4.39
N ASN A 129 19.12 4.06 -5.34
CA ASN A 129 18.78 2.66 -5.13
C ASN A 129 17.57 2.47 -4.19
N ILE A 130 16.62 3.44 -4.19
CA ILE A 130 15.37 3.32 -3.43
C ILE A 130 14.24 3.09 -4.41
N ARG A 131 13.59 1.92 -4.29
CA ARG A 131 12.49 1.51 -5.15
C ARG A 131 11.15 1.74 -4.47
N MET A 132 10.15 2.15 -5.24
CA MET A 132 8.76 2.22 -4.76
C MET A 132 7.84 1.64 -5.82
N ASN A 133 6.95 0.73 -5.40
CA ASN A 133 5.95 0.12 -6.28
C ASN A 133 4.58 0.07 -5.59
N CYS A 134 3.52 -0.04 -6.38
CA CYS A 134 2.18 -0.37 -5.92
C CYS A 134 1.85 -1.83 -6.21
N LEU A 135 1.26 -2.52 -5.25
CA LEU A 135 0.58 -3.78 -5.46
C LEU A 135 -0.93 -3.52 -5.47
N LEU A 136 -1.61 -4.01 -6.48
CA LEU A 136 -3.03 -3.79 -6.72
C LEU A 136 -3.82 -5.10 -6.56
N PRO A 137 -4.29 -5.39 -5.34
CA PRO A 137 -5.12 -6.57 -5.09
C PRO A 137 -6.45 -6.50 -5.83
N GLY A 138 -6.94 -7.67 -6.25
CA GLY A 138 -8.37 -7.91 -6.46
C GLY A 138 -9.09 -8.19 -5.15
N PHE A 139 -10.25 -8.87 -5.24
CA PHE A 139 -10.98 -9.30 -4.07
C PHE A 139 -10.26 -10.46 -3.38
N THR A 140 -10.05 -10.34 -2.08
CA THR A 140 -9.24 -11.27 -1.26
C THR A 140 -10.09 -11.86 -0.14
N ASP A 141 -9.85 -13.10 0.22
CA ASP A 141 -10.59 -13.90 1.21
C ASP A 141 -10.45 -13.42 2.67
N SER A 142 -9.61 -12.43 2.94
CA SER A 142 -9.50 -11.76 4.24
C SER A 142 -10.64 -10.80 4.55
N LEU A 143 -11.48 -10.51 3.56
CA LEU A 143 -12.62 -9.61 3.69
C LEU A 143 -13.91 -10.41 3.66
N ASP A 144 -14.87 -10.04 4.51
CA ASP A 144 -16.25 -10.54 4.43
C ASP A 144 -16.95 -9.83 3.26
N LEU A 145 -16.94 -10.49 2.12
CA LEU A 145 -17.44 -9.96 0.85
C LEU A 145 -18.57 -10.85 0.30
N PRO A 146 -19.56 -10.25 -0.40
CA PRO A 146 -20.54 -11.02 -1.14
C PRO A 146 -19.88 -12.00 -2.12
N GLU A 147 -20.33 -13.27 -2.10
CA GLU A 147 -19.72 -14.35 -2.91
C GLU A 147 -19.74 -14.02 -4.42
N GLU A 148 -20.73 -13.29 -4.86
CA GLU A 148 -20.88 -12.87 -6.27
C GLU A 148 -19.64 -12.11 -6.79
N LEU A 149 -18.92 -11.40 -5.92
CA LEU A 149 -17.70 -10.68 -6.30
C LEU A 149 -16.56 -11.62 -6.68
N SER A 150 -16.57 -12.86 -6.21
CA SER A 150 -15.62 -13.90 -6.62
C SER A 150 -15.72 -14.18 -8.12
N GLN A 151 -16.92 -14.04 -8.71
CA GLN A 151 -17.20 -14.29 -10.12
C GLN A 151 -16.58 -13.24 -11.05
N MET A 152 -16.15 -12.09 -10.52
CA MET A 152 -15.45 -11.07 -11.31
C MET A 152 -14.04 -11.51 -11.71
N SER A 153 -13.37 -12.35 -10.91
CA SER A 153 -12.07 -12.88 -11.27
C SER A 153 -12.19 -13.97 -12.35
N VAL A 154 -11.15 -14.12 -13.16
CA VAL A 154 -11.06 -15.19 -14.16
C VAL A 154 -11.05 -16.57 -13.49
N PHE A 155 -10.47 -16.65 -12.28
CA PHE A 155 -10.39 -17.89 -11.51
C PHE A 155 -11.68 -18.25 -10.77
N LYS A 156 -12.72 -17.40 -10.80
CA LYS A 156 -14.02 -17.62 -10.14
C LYS A 156 -13.91 -17.90 -8.63
N ARG A 157 -12.95 -17.28 -7.99
CA ARG A 157 -12.72 -17.33 -6.55
C ARG A 157 -12.08 -16.03 -6.06
N PHE A 158 -12.13 -15.79 -4.78
CA PHE A 158 -11.31 -14.77 -4.14
C PHE A 158 -9.82 -15.17 -4.18
N ALA A 159 -8.94 -14.17 -4.21
CA ALA A 159 -7.52 -14.37 -3.99
C ALA A 159 -7.28 -14.81 -2.53
N ARG A 160 -6.34 -15.71 -2.31
CA ARG A 160 -5.86 -16.02 -0.96
C ARG A 160 -4.88 -14.93 -0.50
N VAL A 161 -4.86 -14.66 0.80
CA VAL A 161 -3.94 -13.69 1.40
C VAL A 161 -2.48 -13.95 1.00
N GLU A 162 -2.08 -15.24 0.97
CA GLU A 162 -0.72 -15.64 0.61
C GLU A 162 -0.35 -15.30 -0.83
N GLU A 163 -1.32 -15.24 -1.75
CA GLU A 163 -1.06 -14.87 -3.15
C GLU A 163 -0.67 -13.39 -3.24
N GLN A 164 -1.27 -12.53 -2.43
CA GLN A 164 -0.90 -11.13 -2.29
C GLN A 164 0.45 -10.96 -1.56
N ALA A 165 0.62 -11.68 -0.44
CA ALA A 165 1.79 -11.60 0.40
C ALA A 165 3.07 -12.02 -0.34
N LYS A 166 3.04 -13.07 -1.15
CA LYS A 166 4.18 -13.53 -1.96
C LYS A 166 4.64 -12.47 -2.96
N THR A 167 3.70 -11.79 -3.62
CA THR A 167 4.04 -10.70 -4.54
C THR A 167 4.62 -9.51 -3.80
N ALA A 168 4.05 -9.15 -2.64
CA ALA A 168 4.59 -8.09 -1.81
C ALA A 168 6.02 -8.42 -1.34
N ALA A 169 6.27 -9.64 -0.87
CA ALA A 169 7.58 -10.09 -0.45
C ALA A 169 8.60 -10.04 -1.61
N PHE A 170 8.23 -10.50 -2.81
CA PHE A 170 9.06 -10.36 -4.01
C PHE A 170 9.41 -8.90 -4.30
N LEU A 171 8.43 -7.99 -4.28
CA LEU A 171 8.66 -6.58 -4.56
C LEU A 171 9.52 -5.88 -3.50
N LEU A 172 9.50 -6.35 -2.27
CA LEU A 172 10.33 -5.85 -1.18
C LEU A 172 11.76 -6.44 -1.22
N SER A 173 11.96 -7.57 -1.86
CA SER A 173 13.25 -8.27 -1.94
C SER A 173 14.17 -7.74 -3.06
N ASN A 174 15.42 -8.18 -3.06
CA ASN A 174 16.38 -7.88 -4.12
C ASN A 174 16.08 -8.59 -5.46
N ASP A 175 15.22 -9.61 -5.46
CA ASP A 175 14.81 -10.31 -6.70
C ASP A 175 14.05 -9.38 -7.66
N SER A 176 13.48 -8.28 -7.14
CA SER A 176 12.83 -7.23 -7.92
C SER A 176 13.68 -5.97 -8.10
N SER A 177 15.02 -6.10 -8.06
CA SER A 177 15.97 -4.97 -8.07
C SER A 177 15.84 -4.03 -9.28
N TYR A 178 15.24 -4.48 -10.38
CA TYR A 178 15.00 -3.66 -11.57
C TYR A 178 13.53 -3.26 -11.78
N ILE A 179 12.68 -3.44 -10.73
CA ILE A 179 11.26 -3.09 -10.75
C ILE A 179 11.04 -1.90 -9.82
N THR A 180 10.70 -0.73 -10.39
CA THR A 180 10.36 0.47 -9.63
C THR A 180 9.34 1.33 -10.40
N GLY A 181 8.54 2.11 -9.70
CA GLY A 181 7.52 2.99 -10.27
C GLY A 181 6.33 2.25 -10.89
N GLN A 182 6.15 0.97 -10.56
CA GLN A 182 5.13 0.14 -11.18
C GLN A 182 3.88 0.00 -10.31
N SER A 183 2.74 -0.18 -10.98
CA SER A 183 1.46 -0.58 -10.39
C SER A 183 1.15 -2.00 -10.85
N ILE A 184 1.46 -2.98 -10.00
CA ILE A 184 1.40 -4.40 -10.33
C ILE A 184 0.07 -4.99 -9.87
N ARG A 185 -0.73 -5.48 -10.82
CA ARG A 185 -2.02 -6.11 -10.56
C ARG A 185 -1.84 -7.53 -10.07
N VAL A 186 -2.49 -7.86 -8.96
CA VAL A 186 -2.63 -9.22 -8.43
C VAL A 186 -4.13 -9.43 -8.15
N ASP A 187 -4.93 -9.32 -9.22
CA ASP A 187 -6.37 -9.18 -9.16
C ASP A 187 -7.13 -10.35 -9.79
N GLY A 188 -6.42 -11.41 -10.19
CA GLY A 188 -7.05 -12.57 -10.82
C GLY A 188 -7.75 -12.24 -12.16
N GLY A 189 -7.30 -11.19 -12.87
CA GLY A 189 -7.87 -10.77 -14.14
C GLY A 189 -9.22 -10.06 -14.00
N VAL A 190 -9.49 -9.40 -12.87
CA VAL A 190 -10.69 -8.56 -12.69
C VAL A 190 -10.64 -7.37 -13.63
N THR A 191 -9.50 -6.66 -13.71
CA THR A 191 -9.32 -5.55 -14.65
C THR A 191 -9.17 -6.05 -16.08
N ARG A 192 -9.78 -5.35 -17.01
CA ARG A 192 -9.85 -5.75 -18.44
C ARG A 192 -8.90 -4.99 -19.33
N HIS A 193 -8.41 -3.85 -18.88
CA HIS A 193 -7.51 -3.07 -19.68
C HIS A 193 -6.10 -3.68 -19.72
N ILE A 194 -5.39 -3.53 -20.84
CA ILE A 194 -4.03 -4.00 -21.10
C ILE A 194 -3.03 -2.85 -21.05
#